data_51ed635535a5e2fbf4664b02cc44bafa
#
_entry.id   51ed635535a5e2fbf4664b02cc44bafa
#
_cell.length_a   1.000
_cell.length_b   1.000
_cell.length_c   1.000
_cell.angle_alpha   90.00
_cell.angle_beta   90.00
_cell.angle_gamma   90.00
#
_symmetry.space_group_name_H-M   'P 1'
#
loop_
_entity.id
_entity.type
_entity.pdbx_description
1 polymer ?
#
loop_
_entity_poly.entity_id
_entity_poly.type
_entity_poly.pdbx_seq_one_letter_code
_entity_poly.pdbx_strand_id
1 'polypeptide(L)'
;MRFCNPEPFPMDRNTPRPTEIKLHQKSRILEIAFDDGKRFSLPCEYLRVFSPSAEVRGHGPGQEVLQVGKRDVEIKEIEPVGNYAVKLGFSDGHDTGLYSWEYLHELGEKQESSWKSYLARLEQAGASRDPK
;
A
#
# COMPACT_ATOMS: atom_id res chain seq x y z
N MET A 1 18.70 -9.49 -4.13
CA MET A 1 19.43 -8.25 -4.38
C MET A 1 20.02 -7.71 -3.10
N ARG A 2 21.23 -7.24 -3.17
CA ARG A 2 21.95 -6.81 -1.99
C ARG A 2 22.11 -5.29 -2.00
N PHE A 3 21.79 -4.65 -0.89
CA PHE A 3 21.93 -3.21 -0.73
C PHE A 3 23.21 -2.93 0.03
N CYS A 4 24.17 -2.32 -0.65
CA CYS A 4 25.51 -2.09 -0.10
C CYS A 4 25.71 -0.72 0.47
N ASN A 5 24.79 0.19 0.29
CA ASN A 5 24.95 1.56 0.75
C ASN A 5 24.62 1.67 2.23
N PRO A 6 25.45 2.40 2.99
CA PRO A 6 25.05 2.71 4.35
C PRO A 6 23.77 3.54 4.31
N GLU A 7 22.85 3.19 5.17
CA GLU A 7 21.59 3.88 5.24
C GLU A 7 21.80 5.29 5.77
N PRO A 8 21.23 6.31 5.12
CA PRO A 8 21.31 7.67 5.68
C PRO A 8 20.52 7.79 6.96
N PHE A 9 19.58 6.87 7.17
CA PHE A 9 18.82 6.77 8.41
C PHE A 9 19.07 5.40 9.01
N PRO A 10 19.16 5.31 10.33
CA PRO A 10 19.27 4.01 10.94
C PRO A 10 17.98 3.25 10.70
N MET A 11 18.02 2.34 9.73
CA MET A 11 16.90 1.43 9.53
C MET A 11 16.99 0.35 10.59
N ASP A 12 15.84 0.00 11.12
CA ASP A 12 15.75 -1.11 12.04
C ASP A 12 16.21 -2.37 11.28
N ARG A 13 17.22 -3.03 11.83
CA ARG A 13 17.77 -4.23 11.22
C ARG A 13 16.74 -5.36 11.17
N ASN A 14 15.72 -5.26 12.01
CA ASN A 14 14.65 -6.25 12.07
C ASN A 14 13.52 -5.94 11.09
N THR A 15 13.60 -4.81 10.38
CA THR A 15 12.59 -4.50 9.38
C THR A 15 12.69 -5.50 8.23
N PRO A 16 11.63 -6.29 7.98
CA PRO A 16 11.65 -7.22 6.86
C PRO A 16 11.79 -6.49 5.53
N ARG A 17 12.47 -7.13 4.59
CA ARG A 17 12.66 -6.60 3.24
C ARG A 17 12.04 -7.52 2.23
N PRO A 18 11.48 -6.99 1.15
CA PRO A 18 10.90 -7.83 0.11
C PRO A 18 11.98 -8.66 -0.59
N THR A 19 11.68 -9.94 -0.76
CA THR A 19 12.49 -10.83 -1.58
C THR A 19 11.88 -11.01 -2.96
N GLU A 20 10.57 -10.72 -3.08
CA GLU A 20 9.85 -10.85 -4.34
C GLU A 20 8.64 -9.94 -4.35
N ILE A 21 8.41 -9.29 -5.48
CA ILE A 21 7.21 -8.47 -5.70
C ILE A 21 6.66 -8.88 -7.06
N LYS A 22 5.38 -9.32 -7.09
CA LYS A 22 4.70 -9.71 -8.32
C LYS A 22 3.37 -9.02 -8.44
N LEU A 23 3.13 -8.40 -9.57
CA LEU A 23 1.84 -7.77 -9.85
C LEU A 23 1.02 -8.70 -10.72
N HIS A 24 -0.15 -9.10 -10.21
CA HIS A 24 -1.10 -9.92 -10.95
C HIS A 24 -2.18 -9.00 -11.51
N GLN A 25 -2.02 -8.61 -12.78
CA GLN A 25 -2.91 -7.62 -13.40
C GLN A 25 -4.36 -8.06 -13.46
N LYS A 26 -4.60 -9.31 -13.82
CA LYS A 26 -5.97 -9.80 -13.98
C LYS A 26 -6.75 -9.84 -12.68
N SER A 27 -6.10 -10.24 -11.62
CA SER A 27 -6.74 -10.32 -10.30
C SER A 27 -6.60 -9.03 -9.51
N ARG A 28 -5.80 -8.08 -10.01
CA ARG A 28 -5.54 -6.79 -9.36
C ARG A 28 -5.00 -6.99 -7.95
N ILE A 29 -4.00 -7.85 -7.84
CA ILE A 29 -3.36 -8.17 -6.56
C ILE A 29 -1.86 -7.97 -6.70
N LEU A 30 -1.27 -7.31 -5.71
CA LEU A 30 0.19 -7.22 -5.57
C LEU A 30 0.61 -8.26 -4.56
N GLU A 31 1.37 -9.24 -5.02
CA GLU A 31 1.91 -10.28 -4.15
C GLU A 31 3.32 -9.87 -3.75
N ILE A 32 3.60 -9.92 -2.44
CA ILE A 32 4.90 -9.52 -1.93
C ILE A 32 5.36 -10.54 -0.90
N ALA A 33 6.60 -11.00 -1.06
CA ALA A 33 7.23 -11.92 -0.13
C ALA A 33 8.37 -11.19 0.58
N PHE A 34 8.51 -11.45 1.87
CA PHE A 34 9.54 -10.82 2.69
C PHE A 34 10.56 -11.83 3.17
N ASP A 35 11.71 -11.33 3.59
CA ASP A 35 12.82 -12.18 4.06
C ASP A 35 12.56 -12.83 5.41
N ASP A 36 11.49 -12.47 6.09
CA ASP A 36 11.07 -13.13 7.33
C ASP A 36 10.19 -14.35 7.06
N GLY A 37 10.03 -14.72 5.80
CA GLY A 37 9.22 -15.87 5.39
C GLY A 37 7.75 -15.56 5.17
N LYS A 38 7.32 -14.34 5.42
CA LYS A 38 5.93 -13.96 5.22
C LYS A 38 5.66 -13.57 3.78
N ARG A 39 4.46 -13.88 3.32
CA ARG A 39 4.00 -13.55 1.98
C ARG A 39 2.59 -13.01 2.06
N PHE A 40 2.36 -11.88 1.40
CA PHE A 40 1.07 -11.21 1.43
C PHE A 40 0.53 -11.02 0.02
N SER A 41 -0.80 -11.12 -0.12
CA SER A 41 -1.49 -10.79 -1.36
C SER A 41 -2.34 -9.56 -1.07
N LEU A 42 -1.92 -8.42 -1.60
CA LEU A 42 -2.53 -7.14 -1.29
C LEU A 42 -3.33 -6.65 -2.50
N PRO A 43 -4.67 -6.55 -2.37
CA PRO A 43 -5.46 -6.02 -3.49
C PRO A 43 -5.07 -4.59 -3.84
N CYS A 44 -5.12 -4.26 -5.12
CA CYS A 44 -4.80 -2.90 -5.57
C CYS A 44 -5.70 -1.87 -4.89
N GLU A 45 -6.99 -2.20 -4.73
CA GLU A 45 -7.92 -1.32 -4.03
C GLU A 45 -7.47 -1.04 -2.60
N TYR A 46 -7.04 -2.08 -1.89
CA TYR A 46 -6.56 -1.94 -0.53
C TYR A 46 -5.35 -1.00 -0.45
N LEU A 47 -4.39 -1.21 -1.35
CA LEU A 47 -3.19 -0.36 -1.40
C LEU A 47 -3.55 1.08 -1.74
N ARG A 48 -4.50 1.29 -2.65
CA ARG A 48 -4.92 2.64 -3.03
C ARG A 48 -5.63 3.35 -1.89
N VAL A 49 -6.52 2.65 -1.20
CA VAL A 49 -7.30 3.21 -0.09
C VAL A 49 -6.40 3.61 1.07
N PHE A 50 -5.36 2.84 1.32
CA PHE A 50 -4.42 3.09 2.42
C PHE A 50 -3.10 3.68 1.94
N SER A 51 -3.13 4.41 0.83
CA SER A 51 -1.94 5.09 0.32
C SER A 51 -1.33 5.99 1.40
N PRO A 52 0.00 5.98 1.54
CA PRO A 52 0.66 6.85 2.52
C PRO A 52 0.81 8.30 2.05
N SER A 53 0.24 8.62 0.88
CA SER A 53 0.27 9.98 0.36
C SER A 53 -0.52 10.93 1.25
N ALA A 54 -0.08 12.19 1.32
CA ALA A 54 -0.79 13.23 2.03
C ALA A 54 -2.21 13.46 1.49
N GLU A 55 -2.42 13.14 0.21
CA GLU A 55 -3.75 13.23 -0.41
C GLU A 55 -4.77 12.30 0.27
N VAL A 56 -4.29 11.22 0.86
CA VAL A 56 -5.14 10.25 1.55
C VAL A 56 -5.09 10.45 3.06
N ARG A 57 -3.89 10.65 3.61
CA ARG A 57 -3.72 10.80 5.06
C ARG A 57 -4.17 12.14 5.59
N GLY A 58 -4.22 13.17 4.76
CA GLY A 58 -4.56 14.51 5.19
C GLY A 58 -3.42 15.14 5.97
N HIS A 59 -3.74 16.10 6.81
CA HIS A 59 -2.74 16.90 7.52
C HIS A 59 -2.49 16.45 8.96
N GLY A 60 -3.15 15.40 9.41
CA GLY A 60 -2.95 14.88 10.76
C GLY A 60 -3.99 13.85 11.14
N PRO A 61 -3.93 13.34 12.37
CA PRO A 61 -4.91 12.36 12.83
C PRO A 61 -6.33 12.89 12.73
N GLY A 62 -7.24 12.09 12.22
CA GLY A 62 -8.62 12.50 12.02
C GLY A 62 -8.85 13.29 10.75
N GLN A 63 -7.80 13.59 9.99
CA GLN A 63 -7.90 14.35 8.75
C GLN A 63 -7.85 13.44 7.51
N GLU A 64 -7.86 12.14 7.69
CA GLU A 64 -7.77 11.18 6.60
C GLU A 64 -8.97 11.36 5.66
N VAL A 65 -8.68 11.32 4.36
CA VAL A 65 -9.69 11.44 3.32
C VAL A 65 -10.20 10.06 2.96
N LEU A 66 -11.48 9.79 3.21
CA LEU A 66 -12.09 8.51 2.88
C LEU A 66 -12.11 8.33 1.37
N GLN A 67 -11.47 7.28 0.88
CA GLN A 67 -11.42 6.97 -0.53
C GLN A 67 -12.67 6.20 -0.94
N VAL A 68 -13.32 6.62 -2.02
CA VAL A 68 -14.55 5.98 -2.51
C VAL A 68 -14.38 5.65 -3.99
N GLY A 69 -15.17 4.68 -4.47
CA GLY A 69 -15.17 4.34 -5.88
C GLY A 69 -13.89 3.70 -6.40
N LYS A 70 -13.14 3.00 -5.53
CA LYS A 70 -11.82 2.46 -5.90
C LYS A 70 -11.83 0.96 -6.20
N ARG A 71 -13.01 0.34 -6.27
CA ARG A 71 -13.10 -1.12 -6.45
C ARG A 71 -12.29 -1.64 -7.65
N ASP A 72 -12.29 -0.92 -8.75
CA ASP A 72 -11.67 -1.38 -10.00
C ASP A 72 -10.30 -0.78 -10.27
N VAL A 73 -9.71 -0.10 -9.28
CA VAL A 73 -8.40 0.52 -9.48
C VAL A 73 -7.33 -0.54 -9.70
N GLU A 74 -6.40 -0.23 -10.59
CA GLU A 74 -5.26 -1.12 -10.89
C GLU A 74 -3.96 -0.38 -10.65
N ILE A 75 -2.89 -1.13 -10.45
CA ILE A 75 -1.54 -0.57 -10.41
C ILE A 75 -1.01 -0.58 -11.83
N LYS A 76 -0.60 0.58 -12.33
CA LYS A 76 -0.04 0.72 -13.68
C LYS A 76 1.48 0.77 -13.67
N GLU A 77 2.07 1.27 -12.60
CA GLU A 77 3.51 1.39 -12.50
C GLU A 77 3.98 1.06 -11.08
N ILE A 78 5.15 0.43 -11.00
CA ILE A 78 5.84 0.19 -9.74
C ILE A 78 7.25 0.74 -9.94
N GLU A 79 7.61 1.76 -9.18
CA GLU A 79 8.90 2.41 -9.31
C GLU A 79 9.68 2.32 -8.00
N PRO A 80 10.83 1.66 -7.99
CA PRO A 80 11.64 1.60 -6.77
C PRO A 80 12.14 2.99 -6.39
N VAL A 81 12.16 3.26 -5.10
CA VAL A 81 12.66 4.52 -4.55
C VAL A 81 13.75 4.16 -3.57
N GLY A 82 15.01 4.42 -3.93
CA GLY A 82 16.15 3.99 -3.14
C GLY A 82 16.09 2.48 -2.92
N ASN A 83 16.43 2.05 -1.73
CA ASN A 83 16.36 0.65 -1.35
C ASN A 83 15.40 0.42 -0.18
N TYR A 84 14.42 1.33 -0.02
CA TYR A 84 13.55 1.32 1.15
C TYR A 84 12.06 1.43 0.83
N ALA A 85 11.69 1.70 -0.44
CA ALA A 85 10.30 1.95 -0.78
C ALA A 85 10.03 1.71 -2.26
N VAL A 86 8.74 1.64 -2.60
CA VAL A 86 8.29 1.72 -3.99
C VAL A 86 7.22 2.78 -4.10
N LYS A 87 7.18 3.44 -5.24
CA LYS A 87 6.09 4.32 -5.60
C LYS A 87 5.14 3.54 -6.50
N LEU A 88 3.86 3.56 -6.17
CA LEU A 88 2.85 2.87 -6.95
C LEU A 88 2.03 3.89 -7.72
N GLY A 89 1.95 3.70 -9.03
CA GLY A 89 1.09 4.52 -9.89
C GLY A 89 -0.19 3.76 -10.20
N PHE A 90 -1.33 4.35 -9.84
CA PHE A 90 -2.63 3.71 -9.99
C PHE A 90 -3.37 4.20 -11.22
N SER A 91 -4.32 3.39 -11.67
CA SER A 91 -5.09 3.68 -12.89
C SER A 91 -5.95 4.93 -12.78
N ASP A 92 -6.24 5.40 -11.57
CA ASP A 92 -6.99 6.63 -11.37
C ASP A 92 -6.12 7.89 -11.35
N GLY A 93 -4.83 7.75 -11.67
CA GLY A 93 -3.91 8.88 -11.71
C GLY A 93 -3.18 9.16 -10.41
N HIS A 94 -3.49 8.44 -9.34
CA HIS A 94 -2.83 8.62 -8.06
C HIS A 94 -1.45 7.95 -8.10
N ASP A 95 -0.39 8.74 -7.96
CA ASP A 95 0.97 8.22 -8.07
C ASP A 95 1.93 8.84 -7.04
N THR A 96 1.39 9.41 -5.97
CA THR A 96 2.21 10.12 -4.98
C THR A 96 2.49 9.33 -3.72
N GLY A 97 2.00 8.09 -3.62
CA GLY A 97 2.21 7.28 -2.43
C GLY A 97 3.54 6.53 -2.48
N LEU A 98 4.38 6.75 -1.48
CA LEU A 98 5.63 6.01 -1.30
C LEU A 98 5.41 4.95 -0.24
N TYR A 99 5.48 3.69 -0.66
CA TYR A 99 5.22 2.56 0.23
C TYR A 99 6.55 1.99 0.71
N SER A 100 6.92 2.32 1.94
CA SER A 100 8.13 1.75 2.54
C SER A 100 7.94 0.25 2.78
N TRP A 101 9.05 -0.47 2.89
CA TRP A 101 8.98 -1.91 3.19
C TRP A 101 8.26 -2.17 4.50
N GLU A 102 8.53 -1.35 5.50
CA GLU A 102 7.87 -1.46 6.79
C GLU A 102 6.36 -1.24 6.66
N TYR A 103 5.95 -0.24 5.90
CA TYR A 103 4.53 0.06 5.72
C TYR A 103 3.81 -1.06 4.97
N LEU A 104 4.43 -1.58 3.90
CA LEU A 104 3.85 -2.70 3.15
C LEU A 104 3.69 -3.94 4.03
N HIS A 105 4.68 -4.21 4.86
CA HIS A 105 4.61 -5.34 5.79
C HIS A 105 3.47 -5.14 6.79
N GLU A 106 3.35 -3.92 7.33
CA GLU A 106 2.27 -3.59 8.25
C GLU A 106 0.91 -3.75 7.59
N LEU A 107 0.76 -3.27 6.36
CA LEU A 107 -0.49 -3.44 5.62
C LEU A 107 -0.84 -4.91 5.45
N GLY A 108 0.15 -5.75 5.18
CA GLY A 108 -0.06 -7.18 5.05
C GLY A 108 -0.51 -7.81 6.35
N GLU A 109 0.14 -7.46 7.45
CA GLU A 109 -0.18 -8.04 8.75
C GLU A 109 -1.54 -7.60 9.26
N LYS A 110 -1.94 -6.37 8.96
CA LYS A 110 -3.20 -5.81 9.44
C LYS A 110 -4.29 -5.79 8.39
N GLN A 111 -4.12 -6.51 7.29
CA GLN A 111 -5.02 -6.44 6.15
C GLN A 111 -6.48 -6.67 6.55
N GLU A 112 -6.75 -7.71 7.29
CA GLU A 112 -8.13 -8.06 7.64
C GLU A 112 -8.78 -6.98 8.52
N SER A 113 -8.11 -6.55 9.57
CA SER A 113 -8.67 -5.54 10.48
C SER A 113 -8.79 -4.18 9.82
N SER A 114 -7.80 -3.80 9.03
CA SER A 114 -7.82 -2.52 8.31
C SER A 114 -8.94 -2.49 7.29
N TRP A 115 -9.15 -3.60 6.58
CA TRP A 115 -10.22 -3.67 5.58
C TRP A 115 -11.60 -3.58 6.23
N LYS A 116 -11.80 -4.27 7.34
CA LYS A 116 -13.06 -4.16 8.08
C LYS A 116 -13.33 -2.73 8.54
N SER A 117 -12.30 -2.07 9.03
CA SER A 117 -12.40 -0.68 9.46
C SER A 117 -12.78 0.24 8.30
N TYR A 118 -12.16 0.02 7.15
CA TYR A 118 -12.48 0.79 5.95
C TYR A 118 -13.94 0.60 5.53
N LEU A 119 -14.41 -0.64 5.49
CA LEU A 119 -15.79 -0.93 5.12
C LEU A 119 -16.79 -0.29 6.08
N ALA A 120 -16.47 -0.28 7.37
CA ALA A 120 -17.32 0.38 8.36
C ALA A 120 -17.38 1.89 8.14
N ARG A 121 -16.25 2.49 7.77
CA ARG A 121 -16.20 3.93 7.47
C ARG A 121 -17.03 4.28 6.25
N LEU A 122 -17.00 3.43 5.22
CA LEU A 122 -17.84 3.61 4.04
C LEU A 122 -19.32 3.57 4.40
N GLU A 123 -19.70 2.60 5.21
CA GLU A 123 -21.08 2.46 5.64
C GLU A 123 -21.55 3.67 6.43
N GLN A 124 -20.74 4.15 7.37
CA GLN A 124 -21.05 5.33 8.16
C GLN A 124 -21.21 6.58 7.31
N ALA A 125 -20.44 6.67 6.23
CA ALA A 125 -20.48 7.82 5.34
C ALA A 125 -21.54 7.69 4.25
N GLY A 126 -22.22 6.55 4.18
CA GLY A 126 -23.17 6.30 3.08
C GLY A 126 -22.51 6.22 1.73
N ALA A 127 -21.23 5.82 1.69
CA ALA A 127 -20.44 5.79 0.48
C ALA A 127 -20.25 4.37 -0.01
N SER A 128 -19.64 4.22 -1.19
CA SER A 128 -19.50 2.91 -1.83
C SER A 128 -18.11 2.75 -2.43
N ARG A 129 -17.67 1.51 -2.55
CA ARG A 129 -16.45 1.14 -3.26
C ARG A 129 -16.66 1.20 -4.78
N ASP A 130 -17.91 1.15 -5.22
CA ASP A 130 -18.20 1.08 -6.65
C ASP A 130 -17.95 2.41 -7.32
N PRO A 131 -17.24 2.44 -8.47
CA PRO A 131 -17.07 3.67 -9.22
C PRO A 131 -18.42 4.10 -9.81
N LYS A 132 -18.56 5.40 -9.92
CA LYS A 132 -19.77 5.97 -10.51
C LYS A 132 -19.62 6.12 -11.99
#